data_a90ee6755921309bf0e4c9af496d0509
#
_entry.id   a90ee6755921309bf0e4c9af496d0509
#
_cell.length_a   1.000
_cell.length_b   1.000
_cell.length_c   1.000
_cell.angle_alpha   90.00
_cell.angle_beta   90.00
_cell.angle_gamma   90.00
#
_symmetry.space_group_name_H-M   'P 1'
#
loop_
_entity.id
_entity.type
_entity.pdbx_description
1 polymer ?
#
loop_
_entity_poly.entity_id
_entity_poly.type
_entity_poly.pdbx_seq_one_letter_code
_entity_poly.pdbx_strand_id
1 'polypeptide(L)'
;MVFDRETGEYMVTLGMDENSHLGGIAFDGDNVWVCNSYENCVERISYDFIELMAYQNTGDVVDARDVVDEFPVKNTPSCITWYGGRLWIATHTLLVNSRMVAYYLDKKTDKLIALSDYKIPQKVQGVTFDDSGNVYLSTSYGRNQSSYLYCYDSVTALATRPKHPRKKVEMPPASEELDVSDNTLY
;
A
#
# COMPACT_ATOMS: atom_id res chain seq x y z
N MET A 1 -2.29 -13.27 4.81
CA MET A 1 -2.66 -13.94 6.07
C MET A 1 -3.52 -12.98 6.88
N VAL A 2 -4.58 -13.49 7.49
CA VAL A 2 -5.53 -12.74 8.33
C VAL A 2 -5.36 -13.20 9.77
N PHE A 3 -5.30 -12.24 10.68
CA PHE A 3 -5.18 -12.45 12.11
C PHE A 3 -6.26 -11.65 12.83
N ASP A 4 -6.78 -12.16 13.92
CA ASP A 4 -7.62 -11.39 14.82
C ASP A 4 -6.78 -10.25 15.45
N ARG A 5 -7.30 -9.03 15.40
CA ARG A 5 -6.55 -7.84 15.86
C ARG A 5 -6.38 -7.79 17.39
N GLU A 6 -7.36 -8.31 18.13
CA GLU A 6 -7.36 -8.22 19.59
C GLU A 6 -6.56 -9.36 20.23
N THR A 7 -6.72 -10.57 19.69
CA THR A 7 -6.08 -11.76 20.24
C THR A 7 -4.74 -12.09 19.58
N GLY A 8 -4.52 -11.62 18.34
CA GLY A 8 -3.38 -12.00 17.51
C GLY A 8 -3.47 -13.42 16.96
N GLU A 9 -4.62 -14.09 17.12
CA GLU A 9 -4.81 -15.44 16.63
C GLU A 9 -4.88 -15.47 15.10
N TYR A 10 -4.21 -16.45 14.51
CA TYR A 10 -4.28 -16.72 13.08
C TYR A 10 -5.68 -17.23 12.70
N MET A 11 -6.27 -16.68 11.65
CA MET A 11 -7.60 -17.03 11.17
C MET A 11 -7.55 -17.78 9.84
N VAL A 12 -6.95 -17.16 8.79
CA VAL A 12 -6.93 -17.75 7.45
C VAL A 12 -5.78 -17.18 6.62
N THR A 13 -5.30 -17.93 5.63
CA THR A 13 -4.45 -17.44 4.56
C THR A 13 -5.22 -17.45 3.24
N LEU A 14 -5.24 -16.32 2.54
CA LEU A 14 -5.74 -16.24 1.18
C LEU A 14 -4.58 -16.45 0.21
N GLY A 15 -4.66 -17.48 -0.62
CA GLY A 15 -3.69 -17.78 -1.68
C GLY A 15 -3.98 -16.96 -2.91
N MET A 16 -3.05 -16.09 -3.28
CA MET A 16 -3.05 -15.33 -4.53
C MET A 16 -2.26 -16.07 -5.62
N ASP A 17 -2.09 -15.46 -6.79
CA ASP A 17 -1.27 -16.05 -7.84
C ASP A 17 0.18 -16.23 -7.38
N GLU A 18 0.78 -17.40 -7.67
CA GLU A 18 2.15 -17.72 -7.25
C GLU A 18 3.22 -16.87 -7.94
N ASN A 19 2.89 -16.27 -9.09
CA ASN A 19 3.77 -15.36 -9.82
C ASN A 19 3.58 -13.90 -9.41
N SER A 20 2.76 -13.59 -8.40
CA SER A 20 2.56 -12.23 -7.93
C SER A 20 3.65 -11.80 -6.94
N HIS A 21 4.00 -10.51 -6.98
CA HIS A 21 4.79 -9.86 -5.93
C HIS A 21 3.93 -8.83 -5.23
N LEU A 22 3.43 -9.21 -4.06
CA LEU A 22 2.46 -8.45 -3.28
C LEU A 22 3.20 -7.48 -2.34
N GLY A 23 3.48 -6.26 -2.85
CA GLY A 23 4.36 -5.30 -2.18
C GLY A 23 3.68 -4.35 -1.20
N GLY A 24 2.36 -4.29 -1.16
CA GLY A 24 1.62 -3.40 -0.26
C GLY A 24 0.14 -3.72 -0.23
N ILE A 25 -0.54 -3.29 0.84
CA ILE A 25 -1.95 -3.55 1.11
C ILE A 25 -2.65 -2.29 1.59
N ALA A 26 -3.90 -2.05 1.15
CA ALA A 26 -4.73 -0.95 1.61
C ALA A 26 -6.20 -1.39 1.77
N PHE A 27 -6.93 -0.71 2.64
CA PHE A 27 -8.37 -0.94 2.86
C PHE A 27 -9.15 0.34 2.57
N ASP A 28 -10.20 0.24 1.73
CA ASP A 28 -11.00 1.40 1.31
C ASP A 28 -12.35 1.53 2.05
N GLY A 29 -12.60 0.65 2.99
CA GLY A 29 -13.85 0.54 3.74
C GLY A 29 -14.73 -0.64 3.28
N ASP A 30 -14.63 -1.02 2.01
CA ASP A 30 -15.41 -2.12 1.41
C ASP A 30 -14.50 -3.23 0.87
N ASN A 31 -13.27 -2.90 0.47
CA ASN A 31 -12.37 -3.81 -0.21
C ASN A 31 -10.93 -3.69 0.30
N VAL A 32 -10.22 -4.77 0.23
CA VAL A 32 -8.76 -4.83 0.39
C VAL A 32 -8.10 -4.78 -0.99
N TRP A 33 -7.14 -3.88 -1.14
CA TRP A 33 -6.36 -3.67 -2.35
C TRP A 33 -4.93 -4.12 -2.11
N VAL A 34 -4.37 -4.86 -3.05
CA VAL A 34 -3.01 -5.42 -2.96
C VAL A 34 -2.21 -5.06 -4.20
N CYS A 35 -0.96 -4.63 -4.02
CA CYS A 35 -0.07 -4.39 -5.15
C CYS A 35 0.40 -5.71 -5.78
N ASN A 36 0.32 -5.81 -7.11
CA ASN A 36 1.00 -6.84 -7.89
C ASN A 36 1.97 -6.20 -8.88
N SER A 37 3.25 -6.10 -8.48
CA SER A 37 4.25 -5.39 -9.27
C SER A 37 4.71 -6.17 -10.51
N TYR A 38 4.52 -7.47 -10.58
CA TYR A 38 4.87 -8.27 -11.74
C TYR A 38 3.91 -8.03 -12.90
N GLU A 39 2.60 -7.96 -12.61
CA GLU A 39 1.58 -7.74 -13.62
C GLU A 39 1.25 -6.24 -13.83
N ASN A 40 1.90 -5.33 -13.10
CA ASN A 40 1.61 -3.89 -13.12
C ASN A 40 0.12 -3.57 -12.87
N CYS A 41 -0.49 -4.27 -11.94
CA CYS A 41 -1.86 -4.06 -11.52
C CYS A 41 -1.96 -3.95 -9.99
N VAL A 42 -3.11 -3.51 -9.52
CA VAL A 42 -3.54 -3.74 -8.14
C VAL A 42 -4.71 -4.69 -8.16
N GLU A 43 -4.75 -5.56 -7.20
CA GLU A 43 -5.75 -6.60 -7.02
C GLU A 43 -6.73 -6.19 -5.94
N ARG A 44 -8.03 -6.37 -6.19
CA ARG A 44 -9.10 -6.06 -5.25
C ARG A 44 -9.75 -7.34 -4.75
N ILE A 45 -9.89 -7.44 -3.43
CA ILE A 45 -10.63 -8.52 -2.75
C ILE A 45 -11.73 -7.87 -1.90
N SER A 46 -12.97 -8.35 -2.01
CA SER A 46 -14.06 -7.91 -1.15
C SER A 46 -13.74 -8.20 0.32
N TYR A 47 -13.97 -7.23 1.19
CA TYR A 47 -13.81 -7.44 2.63
C TYR A 47 -14.79 -8.48 3.18
N ASP A 48 -16.02 -8.52 2.67
CA ASP A 48 -17.02 -9.53 3.04
C ASP A 48 -16.53 -10.96 2.77
N PHE A 49 -15.82 -11.17 1.66
CA PHE A 49 -15.20 -12.48 1.37
C PHE A 49 -14.12 -12.83 2.39
N ILE A 50 -13.27 -11.87 2.74
CA ILE A 50 -12.22 -12.06 3.76
C ILE A 50 -12.82 -12.39 5.10
N GLU A 51 -13.87 -11.66 5.55
CA GLU A 51 -14.60 -11.93 6.79
C GLU A 51 -15.23 -13.32 6.80
N LEU A 52 -15.88 -13.70 5.68
CA LEU A 52 -16.49 -15.01 5.57
C LEU A 52 -15.47 -16.14 5.72
N MET A 53 -14.32 -16.02 5.05
CA MET A 53 -13.24 -17.02 5.13
C MET A 53 -12.60 -17.03 6.52
N ALA A 54 -12.40 -15.87 7.13
CA ALA A 54 -11.91 -15.77 8.50
C ALA A 54 -12.87 -16.39 9.52
N TYR A 55 -14.18 -16.17 9.33
CA TYR A 55 -15.20 -16.77 10.20
C TYR A 55 -15.24 -18.31 10.10
N GLN A 56 -15.07 -18.85 8.90
CA GLN A 56 -15.01 -20.30 8.69
C GLN A 56 -13.79 -20.94 9.35
N ASN A 57 -12.70 -20.17 9.47
CA ASN A 57 -11.45 -20.49 10.17
C ASN A 57 -11.06 -21.97 10.07
N THR A 58 -10.88 -22.45 8.86
CA THR A 58 -10.50 -23.85 8.60
C THR A 58 -9.04 -24.13 8.96
N GLY A 59 -8.23 -23.10 9.19
CA GLY A 59 -6.78 -23.21 9.37
C GLY A 59 -6.01 -23.50 8.09
N ASP A 60 -6.71 -23.66 6.97
CA ASP A 60 -6.15 -23.96 5.66
C ASP A 60 -5.90 -22.69 4.82
N VAL A 61 -5.15 -22.85 3.73
CA VAL A 61 -5.03 -21.82 2.70
C VAL A 61 -6.26 -21.88 1.80
N VAL A 62 -6.98 -20.77 1.70
CA VAL A 62 -8.12 -20.60 0.79
C VAL A 62 -7.60 -20.02 -0.53
N ASP A 63 -7.92 -20.67 -1.63
CA ASP A 63 -7.60 -20.13 -2.98
C ASP A 63 -8.50 -18.93 -3.27
N ALA A 64 -7.89 -17.76 -3.41
CA ALA A 64 -8.59 -16.51 -3.68
C ALA A 64 -8.45 -16.04 -5.15
N ARG A 65 -7.79 -16.79 -6.02
CA ARG A 65 -7.52 -16.37 -7.41
C ARG A 65 -8.78 -16.08 -8.22
N ASP A 66 -9.84 -16.86 -8.00
CA ASP A 66 -11.10 -16.69 -8.74
C ASP A 66 -12.01 -15.56 -8.22
N VAL A 67 -11.66 -14.93 -7.10
CA VAL A 67 -12.44 -13.85 -6.47
C VAL A 67 -11.69 -12.51 -6.43
N VAL A 68 -10.55 -12.45 -7.08
CA VAL A 68 -9.72 -11.25 -7.21
C VAL A 68 -10.04 -10.54 -8.51
N ASP A 69 -10.30 -9.24 -8.43
CA ASP A 69 -10.40 -8.35 -9.60
C ASP A 69 -9.07 -7.63 -9.82
N GLU A 70 -8.58 -7.61 -11.05
CA GLU A 70 -7.34 -6.95 -11.43
C GLU A 70 -7.60 -5.58 -12.05
N PHE A 71 -6.87 -4.56 -11.58
CA PHE A 71 -6.95 -3.19 -12.08
C PHE A 71 -5.57 -2.74 -12.59
N PRO A 72 -5.38 -2.60 -13.90
CA PRO A 72 -4.14 -2.09 -14.47
C PRO A 72 -3.84 -0.67 -13.99
N VAL A 73 -2.58 -0.40 -13.63
CA VAL A 73 -2.11 0.92 -13.20
C VAL A 73 -0.96 1.43 -14.06
N LYS A 74 -0.74 2.75 -14.06
CA LYS A 74 0.26 3.40 -14.93
C LYS A 74 1.70 3.26 -14.42
N ASN A 75 1.86 3.03 -13.14
CA ASN A 75 3.16 2.90 -12.50
C ASN A 75 3.27 1.52 -11.85
N THR A 76 4.46 0.94 -11.85
CA THR A 76 4.69 -0.34 -11.17
C THR A 76 4.36 -0.21 -9.69
N PRO A 77 3.33 -0.91 -9.18
CA PRO A 77 2.86 -0.76 -7.82
C PRO A 77 3.79 -1.51 -6.85
N SER A 78 4.40 -0.79 -5.91
CA SER A 78 5.26 -1.38 -4.88
C SER A 78 4.70 -1.19 -3.47
N CYS A 79 3.99 -0.11 -3.24
CA CYS A 79 3.23 0.13 -2.01
C CYS A 79 1.98 0.95 -2.31
N ILE A 80 0.99 0.86 -1.44
CA ILE A 80 -0.35 1.41 -1.65
C ILE A 80 -0.96 1.88 -0.34
N THR A 81 -1.75 2.95 -0.38
CA THR A 81 -2.60 3.35 0.74
C THR A 81 -3.92 3.93 0.24
N TRP A 82 -4.94 3.91 1.09
CA TRP A 82 -6.22 4.57 0.86
C TRP A 82 -6.30 5.85 1.68
N TYR A 83 -6.49 6.98 1.01
CA TYR A 83 -6.66 8.26 1.70
C TYR A 83 -7.50 9.23 0.87
N GLY A 84 -8.45 9.89 1.53
CA GLY A 84 -9.28 10.92 0.92
C GLY A 84 -10.09 10.44 -0.30
N GLY A 85 -10.62 9.20 -0.25
CA GLY A 85 -11.41 8.60 -1.32
C GLY A 85 -10.59 8.18 -2.55
N ARG A 86 -9.29 7.92 -2.37
CA ARG A 86 -8.35 7.59 -3.47
C ARG A 86 -7.34 6.53 -3.05
N LEU A 87 -6.96 5.71 -4.01
CA LEU A 87 -5.78 4.86 -3.88
C LEU A 87 -4.53 5.66 -4.26
N TRP A 88 -3.54 5.65 -3.40
CA TRP A 88 -2.23 6.27 -3.61
C TRP A 88 -1.22 5.15 -3.78
N ILE A 89 -0.69 5.01 -4.99
CA ILE A 89 0.19 3.90 -5.37
C ILE A 89 1.57 4.46 -5.67
N ALA A 90 2.58 3.96 -4.96
CA ALA A 90 3.96 4.37 -5.17
C ALA A 90 4.81 3.25 -5.78
N THR A 91 5.80 3.66 -6.55
CA THR A 91 6.75 2.78 -7.22
C THR A 91 8.08 2.79 -6.47
N HIS A 92 8.66 1.64 -6.25
CA HIS A 92 10.04 1.52 -5.77
C HIS A 92 11.04 1.70 -6.91
N THR A 93 12.05 2.54 -6.73
CA THR A 93 13.17 2.70 -7.66
C THR A 93 14.48 2.88 -6.89
N LEU A 94 15.59 2.46 -7.47
CA LEU A 94 16.90 2.56 -6.82
C LEU A 94 17.74 3.76 -7.27
N LEU A 95 17.67 4.11 -8.54
CA LEU A 95 18.61 5.05 -9.17
C LEU A 95 17.97 6.37 -9.57
N VAL A 96 16.66 6.39 -9.73
CA VAL A 96 15.89 7.58 -10.15
C VAL A 96 14.84 7.90 -9.11
N ASN A 97 14.25 9.09 -9.19
CA ASN A 97 13.12 9.42 -8.33
C ASN A 97 11.98 8.42 -8.57
N SER A 98 11.39 7.97 -7.49
CA SER A 98 10.16 7.19 -7.51
C SER A 98 8.96 8.04 -7.95
N ARG A 99 7.84 7.39 -8.20
CA ARG A 99 6.57 8.05 -8.56
C ARG A 99 5.48 7.59 -7.61
N MET A 100 4.57 8.50 -7.29
CA MET A 100 3.35 8.21 -6.57
C MET A 100 2.17 8.76 -7.38
N VAL A 101 1.23 7.89 -7.71
CA VAL A 101 0.05 8.22 -8.52
C VAL A 101 -1.19 8.04 -7.65
N ALA A 102 -2.07 9.05 -7.67
CA ALA A 102 -3.38 8.97 -7.06
C ALA A 102 -4.41 8.48 -8.09
N TYR A 103 -5.20 7.48 -7.69
CA TYR A 103 -6.26 6.90 -8.51
C TYR A 103 -7.62 7.08 -7.84
N TYR A 104 -8.61 7.30 -8.65
CA TYR A 104 -10.02 7.28 -8.29
C TYR A 104 -10.69 6.05 -8.91
N LEU A 105 -11.48 5.33 -8.12
CA LEU A 105 -12.31 4.24 -8.64
C LEU A 105 -13.60 4.81 -9.22
N ASP A 106 -13.75 4.76 -10.54
CA ASP A 106 -15.02 5.07 -11.20
C ASP A 106 -15.98 3.88 -11.01
N LYS A 107 -16.89 4.03 -10.07
CA LYS A 107 -17.90 3.00 -9.74
C LYS A 107 -18.86 2.66 -10.89
N LYS A 108 -18.96 3.50 -11.94
CA LYS A 108 -19.82 3.23 -13.11
C LYS A 108 -19.16 2.30 -14.11
N THR A 109 -17.87 2.46 -14.30
CA THR A 109 -17.09 1.68 -15.27
C THR A 109 -16.25 0.60 -14.63
N ASP A 110 -16.20 0.59 -13.30
CA ASP A 110 -15.33 -0.25 -12.47
C ASP A 110 -13.86 -0.19 -12.93
N LYS A 111 -13.32 1.04 -13.03
CA LYS A 111 -11.96 1.30 -13.50
C LYS A 111 -11.24 2.30 -12.60
N LEU A 112 -9.94 2.10 -12.43
CA LEU A 112 -9.07 3.08 -11.78
C LEU A 112 -8.66 4.18 -12.77
N ILE A 113 -9.00 5.42 -12.43
CA ILE A 113 -8.68 6.62 -13.21
C ILE A 113 -7.54 7.37 -12.51
N ALA A 114 -6.41 7.50 -13.18
CA ALA A 114 -5.28 8.27 -12.66
C ALA A 114 -5.62 9.77 -12.65
N LEU A 115 -5.52 10.41 -11.48
CA LEU A 115 -5.82 11.83 -11.27
C LEU A 115 -4.57 12.70 -11.25
N SER A 116 -3.52 12.25 -10.60
CA SER A 116 -2.31 13.02 -10.39
C SER A 116 -1.10 12.10 -10.24
N ASP A 117 0.08 12.64 -10.52
CA ASP A 117 1.33 11.91 -10.59
C ASP A 117 2.45 12.78 -10.04
N TYR A 118 3.10 12.30 -9.00
CA TYR A 118 4.09 13.03 -8.23
C TYR A 118 5.46 12.34 -8.26
N LYS A 119 6.51 13.13 -8.40
CA LYS A 119 7.88 12.66 -8.14
C LYS A 119 8.09 12.60 -6.64
N ILE A 120 8.57 11.46 -6.16
CA ILE A 120 8.85 11.22 -4.74
C ILE A 120 10.30 10.74 -4.58
N PRO A 121 10.85 10.66 -3.36
CA PRO A 121 12.19 10.09 -3.13
C PRO A 121 12.34 8.68 -3.68
N GLN A 122 13.58 8.27 -3.90
CA GLN A 122 13.92 6.88 -4.26
C GLN A 122 13.65 5.93 -3.09
N LYS A 123 13.57 4.63 -3.41
CA LYS A 123 13.54 3.53 -2.43
C LYS A 123 12.30 3.54 -1.53
N VAL A 124 11.22 4.16 -2.00
CA VAL A 124 9.96 4.15 -1.24
C VAL A 124 9.38 2.74 -1.25
N GLN A 125 9.06 2.24 -0.06
CA GLN A 125 8.50 0.92 0.21
C GLN A 125 7.20 0.99 1.02
N GLY A 126 6.83 2.16 1.50
CA GLY A 126 5.57 2.39 2.18
C GLY A 126 5.13 3.84 2.03
N VAL A 127 3.83 4.06 1.99
CA VAL A 127 3.19 5.36 1.93
C VAL A 127 1.93 5.36 2.77
N THR A 128 1.76 6.39 3.60
CA THR A 128 0.50 6.60 4.31
C THR A 128 0.25 8.07 4.57
N PHE A 129 -0.96 8.39 5.04
CA PHE A 129 -1.39 9.73 5.40
C PHE A 129 -2.00 9.71 6.80
N ASP A 130 -1.84 10.78 7.55
CA ASP A 130 -2.65 11.01 8.73
C ASP A 130 -3.92 11.83 8.41
N ASP A 131 -4.79 11.98 9.40
CA ASP A 131 -6.06 12.73 9.27
C ASP A 131 -5.87 14.21 8.94
N SER A 132 -4.69 14.76 9.22
CA SER A 132 -4.32 16.15 8.90
C SER A 132 -3.80 16.30 7.46
N GLY A 133 -3.59 15.20 6.74
CA GLY A 133 -3.07 15.17 5.37
C GLY A 133 -1.54 15.24 5.31
N ASN A 134 -0.84 15.04 6.42
CA ASN A 134 0.60 14.83 6.37
C ASN A 134 0.90 13.51 5.65
N VAL A 135 1.98 13.50 4.87
CA VAL A 135 2.41 12.34 4.10
C VAL A 135 3.62 11.70 4.77
N TYR A 136 3.57 10.40 4.94
CA TYR A 136 4.67 9.60 5.47
C TYR A 136 5.15 8.63 4.41
N LEU A 137 6.45 8.58 4.19
CA LEU A 137 7.09 7.66 3.25
C LEU A 137 8.14 6.84 3.99
N SER A 138 8.03 5.52 3.95
CA SER A 138 9.11 4.61 4.32
C SER A 138 10.03 4.43 3.13
N THR A 139 11.34 4.55 3.36
CA THR A 139 12.35 4.27 2.34
C THR A 139 13.32 3.22 2.84
N SER A 140 13.48 2.15 2.08
CA SER A 140 14.31 1.01 2.47
C SER A 140 15.09 0.45 1.28
N TYR A 141 16.26 -0.09 1.55
CA TYR A 141 17.06 -0.81 0.57
C TYR A 141 17.98 -1.83 1.23
N GLY A 142 17.64 -3.09 1.03
CA GLY A 142 18.43 -4.19 1.55
C GLY A 142 18.33 -4.36 3.07
N ARG A 143 18.90 -5.44 3.57
CA ARG A 143 18.75 -5.87 4.97
C ARG A 143 19.80 -5.30 5.93
N ASN A 144 20.83 -4.63 5.39
CA ASN A 144 21.98 -4.16 6.16
C ASN A 144 22.15 -2.63 6.14
N GLN A 145 21.22 -1.90 5.53
CA GLN A 145 21.23 -0.44 5.48
C GLN A 145 20.05 0.10 6.27
N SER A 146 20.24 1.18 7.01
CA SER A 146 19.16 1.86 7.71
C SER A 146 18.05 2.27 6.74
N SER A 147 16.83 2.06 7.15
CA SER A 147 15.64 2.62 6.51
C SER A 147 15.36 4.01 7.06
N TYR A 148 14.52 4.78 6.38
CA TYR A 148 14.18 6.14 6.83
C TYR A 148 12.70 6.40 6.64
N LEU A 149 12.09 6.99 7.67
CA LEU A 149 10.77 7.58 7.59
C LEU A 149 10.89 9.05 7.24
N TYR A 150 10.23 9.48 6.17
CA TYR A 150 10.12 10.88 5.77
C TYR A 150 8.71 11.39 6.03
N CYS A 151 8.61 12.56 6.65
CA CYS A 151 7.33 13.22 6.92
C CYS A 151 7.26 14.55 6.16
N TYR A 152 6.15 14.78 5.45
CA TYR A 152 5.83 16.01 4.73
C TYR A 152 4.49 16.57 5.20
N ASP A 153 4.36 17.89 5.25
CA ASP A 153 3.13 18.57 5.71
C ASP A 153 1.94 18.38 4.74
N SER A 154 2.19 17.95 3.51
CA SER A 154 1.16 17.68 2.51
C SER A 154 1.76 17.05 1.25
N VAL A 155 0.91 16.53 0.37
CA VAL A 155 1.29 16.10 -0.98
C VAL A 155 1.92 17.25 -1.78
N THR A 156 1.44 18.49 -1.62
CA THR A 156 2.02 19.65 -2.29
C THR A 156 3.45 19.92 -1.80
N ALA A 157 3.70 19.81 -0.49
CA ALA A 157 5.04 19.96 0.07
C ALA A 157 5.98 18.86 -0.44
N LEU A 158 5.53 17.60 -0.47
CA LEU A 158 6.25 16.48 -1.05
C LEU A 158 6.58 16.72 -2.52
N ALA A 159 5.59 17.08 -3.35
CA ALA A 159 5.75 17.29 -4.78
C ALA A 159 6.71 18.44 -5.11
N THR A 160 6.68 19.52 -4.33
CA THR A 160 7.50 20.70 -4.54
C THR A 160 8.95 20.50 -4.07
N ARG A 161 9.14 19.78 -2.97
CA ARG A 161 10.44 19.58 -2.31
C ARG A 161 10.68 18.14 -1.86
N PRO A 162 10.71 17.16 -2.76
CA PRO A 162 10.78 15.74 -2.41
C PRO A 162 12.05 15.36 -1.63
N LYS A 163 13.12 16.15 -1.73
CA LYS A 163 14.38 15.94 -1.00
C LYS A 163 14.45 16.64 0.36
N HIS A 164 13.42 17.41 0.71
CA HIS A 164 13.39 18.21 1.94
C HIS A 164 12.14 17.91 2.78
N PRO A 165 12.07 16.72 3.40
CA PRO A 165 10.99 16.40 4.33
C PRO A 165 11.03 17.36 5.54
N ARG A 166 9.87 17.60 6.15
CA ARG A 166 9.78 18.31 7.44
C ARG A 166 10.56 17.58 8.53
N LYS A 167 10.48 16.24 8.51
CA LYS A 167 11.18 15.36 9.46
C LYS A 167 11.68 14.12 8.74
N LYS A 168 12.88 13.70 9.13
CA LYS A 168 13.49 12.42 8.74
C LYS A 168 13.85 11.66 10.00
N VAL A 169 13.41 10.42 10.12
CA VAL A 169 13.71 9.52 11.24
C VAL A 169 14.39 8.28 10.70
N GLU A 170 15.47 7.86 11.33
CA GLU A 170 16.13 6.60 11.03
C GLU A 170 15.32 5.44 11.62
N MET A 171 15.17 4.38 10.84
CA MET A 171 14.44 3.18 11.19
C MET A 171 15.32 1.92 11.00
N PRO A 172 14.96 0.79 11.60
CA PRO A 172 15.64 -0.47 11.36
C PRO A 172 15.73 -0.79 9.85
N PRO A 173 16.75 -1.53 9.42
CA PRO A 173 16.83 -2.04 8.05
C PRO A 173 15.59 -2.83 7.66
N ALA A 174 15.23 -2.78 6.37
CA ALA A 174 14.08 -3.48 5.79
C ALA A 174 12.72 -3.07 6.38
N SER A 175 12.57 -1.83 6.89
CA SER A 175 11.25 -1.26 7.20
C SER A 175 10.55 -0.94 5.89
N GLU A 176 9.33 -1.44 5.72
CA GLU A 176 8.60 -1.38 4.44
C GLU A 176 7.27 -0.64 4.60
N GLU A 177 6.15 -1.32 4.54
CA GLU A 177 4.82 -0.71 4.51
C GLU A 177 4.52 0.11 5.78
N LEU A 178 3.64 1.07 5.65
CA LEU A 178 3.24 1.98 6.72
C LEU A 178 1.72 2.06 6.79
N ASP A 179 1.21 2.17 8.01
CA ASP A 179 -0.20 2.49 8.23
C ASP A 179 -0.35 3.49 9.38
N VAL A 180 -1.45 4.26 9.36
CA VAL A 180 -1.85 5.15 10.45
C VAL A 180 -3.21 4.73 10.97
N SER A 181 -3.25 4.35 12.23
CA SER A 181 -4.49 4.05 12.95
C SER A 181 -4.46 4.72 14.31
N ASP A 182 -5.58 5.35 14.71
CA ASP A 182 -5.74 6.02 16.01
C ASP A 182 -4.59 7.01 16.34
N ASN A 183 -4.19 7.84 15.37
CA ASN A 183 -3.05 8.75 15.45
C ASN A 183 -1.69 8.10 15.73
N THR A 184 -1.57 6.81 15.54
CA THR A 184 -0.33 6.07 15.69
C THR A 184 0.13 5.57 14.32
N LEU A 185 1.40 5.78 14.00
CA LEU A 185 2.04 5.26 12.81
C LEU A 185 2.66 3.89 13.14
N TYR A 186 2.31 2.90 12.35
CA TYR A 186 2.79 1.53 12.42
C TYR A 186 3.73 1.20 11.28
#